data_b77948e903e06c67bd4ca1fc2e9e69ba
#
_entry.id   b77948e903e06c67bd4ca1fc2e9e69ba
#
_cell.length_a   1.000
_cell.length_b   1.000
_cell.length_c   1.000
_cell.angle_alpha   90.00
_cell.angle_beta   90.00
_cell.angle_gamma   90.00
#
_symmetry.space_group_name_H-M   'P 1'
#
loop_
_entity.id
_entity.type
_entity.pdbx_description
1 polymer ?
#
loop_
_entity_poly.entity_id
_entity_poly.type
_entity_poly.pdbx_seq_one_letter_code
_entity_poly.pdbx_strand_id
1 'polypeptide(L)'
;GLSEILDPYMVVLNSLPKSALAPLLIVWLGANTTTIVVAGMSVAIFGSILNLYTSFSTIDQEKIRLIYTLHGKRRHALTKVVLPGSIPAIISNMKVNIGLCLVGVIIGEFLAARSGLGYLIIYSSQVFKLDWLLMSICILCIIAVLLYAIIGLIEKWYLKKTG
;
A
#
# COMPACT_ATOMS: atom_id res chain seq x y z
N GLY A 1 -14.41 -18.01 12.50
CA GLY A 1 -13.52 -17.35 13.46
C GLY A 1 -13.61 -15.83 13.34
N LEU A 2 -12.83 -15.09 14.16
CA LEU A 2 -12.84 -13.61 14.14
C LEU A 2 -12.57 -13.04 12.72
N SER A 3 -11.72 -13.71 11.96
CA SER A 3 -11.41 -13.37 10.57
C SER A 3 -12.63 -13.44 9.64
N GLU A 4 -13.47 -14.45 9.78
CA GLU A 4 -14.69 -14.61 8.96
C GLU A 4 -15.71 -13.51 9.24
N ILE A 5 -15.73 -12.98 10.46
CA ILE A 5 -16.59 -11.88 10.86
C ILE A 5 -16.04 -10.55 10.32
N LEU A 6 -14.72 -10.37 10.35
CA LEU A 6 -14.07 -9.12 9.93
C LEU A 6 -13.95 -8.97 8.42
N ASP A 7 -13.86 -10.08 7.68
CA ASP A 7 -13.64 -10.08 6.23
C ASP A 7 -14.66 -9.23 5.45
N PRO A 8 -16.00 -9.37 5.64
CA PRO A 8 -16.97 -8.54 4.94
C PRO A 8 -16.82 -7.04 5.27
N TYR A 9 -16.47 -6.69 6.51
CA TYR A 9 -16.24 -5.29 6.89
C TYR A 9 -15.01 -4.72 6.19
N MET A 10 -13.93 -5.49 6.10
CA MET A 10 -12.72 -5.07 5.40
C MET A 10 -12.96 -4.90 3.90
N VAL A 11 -13.77 -5.76 3.28
CA VAL A 11 -14.17 -5.63 1.88
C VAL A 11 -14.98 -4.35 1.66
N VAL A 12 -15.96 -4.06 2.51
CA VAL A 12 -16.74 -2.82 2.45
C VAL A 12 -15.85 -1.59 2.61
N LEU A 13 -14.98 -1.57 3.61
CA LEU A 13 -14.04 -0.47 3.84
C LEU A 13 -13.07 -0.28 2.67
N ASN A 14 -12.61 -1.36 2.04
CA ASN A 14 -11.78 -1.28 0.84
C ASN A 14 -12.55 -0.76 -0.39
N SER A 15 -13.86 -0.97 -0.42
CA SER A 15 -14.76 -0.55 -1.52
C SER A 15 -15.20 0.91 -1.39
N LEU A 16 -14.97 1.56 -0.25
CA LEU A 16 -15.31 2.98 -0.08
C LEU A 16 -14.59 3.85 -1.12
N PRO A 17 -15.26 4.85 -1.69
CA PRO A 17 -14.62 5.80 -2.61
C PRO A 17 -13.59 6.63 -1.85
N LYS A 18 -12.32 6.24 -1.97
CA LYS A 18 -11.20 6.80 -1.20
C LYS A 18 -10.99 8.29 -1.47
N SER A 19 -11.35 8.75 -2.67
CA SER A 19 -11.36 10.18 -3.01
C SER A 19 -12.36 10.98 -2.19
N ALA A 20 -13.47 10.36 -1.74
CA ALA A 20 -14.44 11.01 -0.87
C ALA A 20 -13.96 11.14 0.59
N LEU A 21 -12.97 10.34 1.00
CA LEU A 21 -12.38 10.46 2.34
C LEU A 21 -11.49 11.68 2.49
N ALA A 22 -10.88 12.18 1.42
CA ALA A 22 -9.96 13.30 1.48
C ALA A 22 -10.63 14.61 1.99
N PRO A 23 -11.83 15.03 1.52
CA PRO A 23 -12.54 16.17 2.11
C PRO A 23 -12.85 15.99 3.59
N LEU A 24 -13.23 14.77 4.01
CA LEU A 24 -13.48 14.45 5.42
C LEU A 24 -12.23 14.62 6.27
N LEU A 25 -11.10 14.13 5.78
CA LEU A 25 -9.80 14.25 6.45
C LEU A 25 -9.38 15.72 6.60
N ILE A 26 -9.66 16.56 5.61
CA ILE A 26 -9.36 17.99 5.67
C ILE A 26 -10.20 18.68 6.75
N VAL A 27 -11.48 18.33 6.87
CA VAL A 27 -12.35 18.88 7.92
C VAL A 27 -11.85 18.50 9.32
N TRP A 28 -11.34 17.27 9.49
CA TRP A 28 -10.89 16.78 10.79
C TRP A 28 -9.46 17.19 11.16
N LEU A 29 -8.54 17.15 10.20
CA LEU A 29 -7.10 17.33 10.42
C LEU A 29 -6.58 18.67 9.91
N GLY A 30 -7.42 19.41 9.18
CA GLY A 30 -7.00 20.64 8.51
C GLY A 30 -6.27 20.38 7.18
N ALA A 31 -6.01 21.45 6.45
CA ALA A 31 -5.27 21.42 5.18
C ALA A 31 -3.76 21.50 5.46
N ASN A 32 -3.13 20.38 5.74
CA ASN A 32 -1.71 20.29 6.11
C ASN A 32 -1.06 18.99 5.59
N THR A 33 0.25 18.87 5.73
CA THR A 33 1.03 17.71 5.31
C THR A 33 0.56 16.42 5.97
N THR A 34 0.13 16.46 7.23
CA THR A 34 -0.40 15.29 7.94
C THR A 34 -1.62 14.74 7.25
N THR A 35 -2.53 15.58 6.80
CA THR A 35 -3.73 15.18 6.05
C THR A 35 -3.37 14.48 4.74
N ILE A 36 -2.34 14.95 4.03
CA ILE A 36 -1.85 14.34 2.78
C ILE A 36 -1.29 12.95 3.06
N VAL A 37 -0.48 12.80 4.11
CA VAL A 37 0.09 11.51 4.51
C VAL A 37 -1.02 10.53 4.90
N VAL A 38 -1.99 10.95 5.72
CA VAL A 38 -3.12 10.10 6.13
C VAL A 38 -3.98 9.72 4.92
N ALA A 39 -4.19 10.61 3.96
CA ALA A 39 -4.89 10.30 2.72
C ALA A 39 -4.15 9.20 1.92
N GLY A 40 -2.83 9.33 1.75
CA GLY A 40 -2.01 8.30 1.10
C GLY A 40 -2.11 6.94 1.78
N MET A 41 -1.98 6.92 3.10
CA MET A 41 -2.09 5.70 3.90
C MET A 41 -3.49 5.07 3.81
N SER A 42 -4.57 5.87 3.85
CA SER A 42 -5.94 5.37 3.82
C SER A 42 -6.27 4.63 2.54
N VAL A 43 -5.69 5.03 1.41
CA VAL A 43 -5.88 4.36 0.12
C VAL A 43 -5.24 2.97 0.11
N ALA A 44 -4.10 2.81 0.75
CA ALA A 44 -3.31 1.58 0.69
C ALA A 44 -3.67 0.55 1.78
N ILE A 45 -4.06 1.00 2.99
CA ILE A 45 -4.10 0.16 4.19
C ILE A 45 -5.09 -1.02 4.08
N PHE A 46 -6.32 -0.78 3.64
CA PHE A 46 -7.36 -1.82 3.62
C PHE A 46 -7.05 -2.90 2.58
N GLY A 47 -6.61 -2.49 1.37
CA GLY A 47 -6.17 -3.42 0.34
C GLY A 47 -4.95 -4.23 0.75
N SER A 48 -4.01 -3.60 1.47
CA SER A 48 -2.82 -4.28 2.00
C SER A 48 -3.17 -5.35 3.03
N ILE A 49 -4.06 -5.04 3.96
CA ILE A 49 -4.49 -6.00 4.99
C ILE A 49 -5.16 -7.21 4.33
N LEU A 50 -6.09 -7.00 3.40
CA LEU A 50 -6.76 -8.08 2.68
C LEU A 50 -5.78 -8.93 1.88
N ASN A 51 -4.86 -8.31 1.15
CA ASN A 51 -3.86 -9.03 0.36
C ASN A 51 -2.92 -9.86 1.23
N LEU A 52 -2.42 -9.28 2.32
CA LEU A 52 -1.56 -10.00 3.27
C LEU A 52 -2.32 -11.12 3.99
N TYR A 53 -3.55 -10.88 4.39
CA TYR A 53 -4.40 -11.91 5.01
C TYR A 53 -4.61 -13.10 4.05
N THR A 54 -4.95 -12.83 2.80
CA THR A 54 -5.10 -13.88 1.77
C THR A 54 -3.79 -14.65 1.59
N SER A 55 -2.66 -13.94 1.48
CA SER A 55 -1.35 -14.56 1.33
C SER A 55 -0.97 -15.45 2.51
N PHE A 56 -1.26 -15.04 3.74
CA PHE A 56 -1.00 -15.86 4.93
C PHE A 56 -1.92 -17.07 5.00
N SER A 57 -3.14 -16.95 4.50
CA SER A 57 -4.12 -18.05 4.50
C SER A 57 -3.85 -19.11 3.44
N THR A 58 -3.13 -18.75 2.37
CA THR A 58 -2.79 -19.65 1.26
C THR A 58 -1.48 -20.43 1.46
N ILE A 59 -0.80 -20.24 2.59
CA ILE A 59 0.43 -20.96 2.90
C ILE A 59 0.15 -22.46 3.06
N ASP A 60 1.11 -23.24 2.58
CA ASP A 60 1.07 -24.70 2.59
C ASP A 60 0.80 -25.27 3.99
N GLN A 61 -0.38 -25.84 4.14
CA GLN A 61 -0.85 -26.41 5.39
C GLN A 61 -0.03 -27.64 5.80
N GLU A 62 0.61 -28.33 4.88
CA GLU A 62 1.45 -29.50 5.18
C GLU A 62 2.69 -29.07 5.96
N LYS A 63 3.31 -27.96 5.59
CA LYS A 63 4.45 -27.38 6.32
C LYS A 63 4.06 -26.96 7.74
N ILE A 64 2.87 -26.44 7.91
CA ILE A 64 2.33 -26.08 9.23
C ILE A 64 2.09 -27.35 10.06
N ARG A 65 1.50 -28.40 9.47
CA ARG A 65 1.29 -29.69 10.14
C ARG A 65 2.61 -30.35 10.55
N LEU A 66 3.64 -30.26 9.71
CA LEU A 66 4.97 -30.78 10.04
C LEU A 66 5.53 -30.16 11.32
N ILE A 67 5.36 -28.85 11.51
CA ILE A 67 5.79 -28.18 12.75
C ILE A 67 5.06 -28.76 13.97
N TYR A 68 3.77 -29.05 13.85
CA TYR A 68 2.99 -29.62 14.97
C TYR A 68 3.36 -31.08 15.25
N THR A 69 3.68 -31.87 14.23
CA THR A 69 4.19 -33.24 14.42
C THR A 69 5.54 -33.27 15.13
N LEU A 70 6.36 -32.25 14.94
CA LEU A 70 7.63 -32.07 15.64
C LEU A 70 7.45 -31.42 17.03
N HIS A 71 6.25 -31.48 17.61
CA HIS A 71 5.90 -30.86 18.90
C HIS A 71 6.12 -29.32 18.93
N GLY A 72 6.13 -28.68 17.78
CA GLY A 72 6.22 -27.22 17.66
C GLY A 72 4.92 -26.53 18.09
N LYS A 73 5.04 -25.36 18.72
CA LYS A 73 3.92 -24.52 19.11
C LYS A 73 3.49 -23.61 17.96
N ARG A 74 2.28 -23.02 18.04
CA ARG A 74 1.74 -22.05 17.06
C ARG A 74 2.73 -20.93 16.73
N ARG A 75 3.51 -20.45 17.69
CA ARG A 75 4.56 -19.46 17.49
C ARG A 75 5.66 -19.97 16.54
N HIS A 76 6.05 -21.23 16.65
CA HIS A 76 7.05 -21.84 15.76
C HIS A 76 6.52 -21.94 14.32
N ALA A 77 5.26 -22.36 14.14
CA ALA A 77 4.62 -22.38 12.83
C ALA A 77 4.61 -20.97 12.19
N LEU A 78 4.24 -19.93 12.97
CA LEU A 78 4.22 -18.55 12.49
C LEU A 78 5.62 -18.08 12.07
N THR A 79 6.63 -18.24 12.93
CA THR A 79 7.96 -17.65 12.70
C THR A 79 8.84 -18.45 11.74
N LYS A 80 8.63 -19.74 11.61
CA LYS A 80 9.47 -20.64 10.80
C LYS A 80 8.86 -21.01 9.45
N VAL A 81 7.54 -20.91 9.31
CA VAL A 81 6.83 -21.28 8.08
C VAL A 81 6.05 -20.09 7.50
N VAL A 82 5.14 -19.53 8.28
CA VAL A 82 4.20 -18.50 7.76
C VAL A 82 4.94 -17.22 7.37
N LEU A 83 5.70 -16.63 8.26
CA LEU A 83 6.41 -15.38 7.98
C LEU A 83 7.43 -15.54 6.84
N PRO A 84 8.37 -16.49 6.87
CA PRO A 84 9.32 -16.64 5.76
C PRO A 84 8.64 -16.99 4.44
N GLY A 85 7.61 -17.84 4.45
CA GLY A 85 6.87 -18.21 3.25
C GLY A 85 6.05 -17.07 2.65
N SER A 86 5.71 -16.06 3.45
CA SER A 86 4.93 -14.89 3.01
C SER A 86 5.78 -13.72 2.52
N ILE A 87 7.11 -13.76 2.66
CA ILE A 87 7.98 -12.63 2.28
C ILE A 87 7.80 -12.22 0.81
N PRO A 88 7.72 -13.14 -0.17
CA PRO A 88 7.48 -12.74 -1.56
C PRO A 88 6.17 -11.98 -1.73
N ALA A 89 5.11 -12.41 -1.03
CA ALA A 89 3.81 -11.74 -1.05
C ALA A 89 3.86 -10.36 -0.37
N ILE A 90 4.60 -10.22 0.73
CA ILE A 90 4.81 -8.94 1.41
C ILE A 90 5.52 -7.96 0.48
N ILE A 91 6.58 -8.38 -0.19
CA ILE A 91 7.32 -7.54 -1.13
C ILE A 91 6.45 -7.14 -2.33
N SER A 92 5.69 -8.09 -2.88
CA SER A 92 4.74 -7.82 -3.96
C SER A 92 3.69 -6.79 -3.52
N ASN A 93 3.15 -6.92 -2.32
CA ASN A 93 2.21 -5.96 -1.74
C ASN A 93 2.84 -4.57 -1.56
N MET A 94 4.09 -4.48 -1.14
CA MET A 94 4.82 -3.20 -1.05
C MET A 94 4.93 -2.52 -2.42
N LYS A 95 5.20 -3.27 -3.49
CA LYS A 95 5.26 -2.73 -4.86
C LYS A 95 3.92 -2.15 -5.31
N VAL A 96 2.83 -2.85 -5.05
CA VAL A 96 1.47 -2.35 -5.36
C VAL A 96 1.15 -1.10 -4.55
N ASN A 97 1.55 -1.07 -3.29
CA ASN A 97 1.28 0.05 -2.39
C ASN A 97 1.98 1.35 -2.79
N ILE A 98 3.12 1.30 -3.49
CA ILE A 98 3.73 2.51 -4.05
C ILE A 98 2.72 3.26 -4.92
N GLY A 99 2.08 2.57 -5.87
CA GLY A 99 1.09 3.19 -6.75
C GLY A 99 -0.12 3.72 -5.98
N LEU A 100 -0.65 2.92 -5.05
CA LEU A 100 -1.81 3.32 -4.24
C LEU A 100 -1.51 4.52 -3.33
N CYS A 101 -0.34 4.56 -2.69
CA CYS A 101 0.07 5.69 -1.86
C CYS A 101 0.27 6.95 -2.70
N LEU A 102 0.88 6.85 -3.88
CA LEU A 102 1.03 7.99 -4.79
C LEU A 102 -0.33 8.56 -5.20
N VAL A 103 -1.29 7.72 -5.55
CA VAL A 103 -2.67 8.16 -5.84
C VAL A 103 -3.27 8.89 -4.64
N GLY A 104 -3.13 8.34 -3.44
CA GLY A 104 -3.64 8.96 -2.23
C GLY A 104 -2.97 10.30 -1.91
N VAL A 105 -1.66 10.41 -2.09
CA VAL A 105 -0.90 11.67 -1.92
C VAL A 105 -1.36 12.71 -2.94
N ILE A 106 -1.50 12.35 -4.20
CA ILE A 106 -1.99 13.26 -5.24
C ILE A 106 -3.39 13.81 -4.89
N ILE A 107 -4.30 12.92 -4.47
CA ILE A 107 -5.64 13.33 -4.03
C ILE A 107 -5.54 14.29 -2.82
N GLY A 108 -4.67 13.98 -1.86
CA GLY A 108 -4.43 14.82 -0.70
C GLY A 108 -3.86 16.20 -1.09
N GLU A 109 -2.89 16.24 -2.01
CA GLU A 109 -2.32 17.48 -2.51
C GLU A 109 -3.32 18.31 -3.30
N PHE A 110 -4.22 17.70 -4.06
CA PHE A 110 -5.28 18.40 -4.78
C PHE A 110 -6.17 19.24 -3.86
N LEU A 111 -6.43 18.72 -2.67
CA LEU A 111 -7.43 19.28 -1.77
C LEU A 111 -6.82 20.07 -0.61
N ALA A 112 -5.63 19.72 -0.16
CA ALA A 112 -5.04 20.25 1.07
C ALA A 112 -3.75 21.05 0.86
N ALA A 113 -3.06 20.91 -0.27
CA ALA A 113 -1.77 21.55 -0.49
C ALA A 113 -1.85 22.82 -1.32
N ARG A 114 -0.83 23.68 -1.13
CA ARG A 114 -0.53 24.84 -1.98
C ARG A 114 0.76 24.66 -2.78
N SER A 115 1.33 23.47 -2.73
CA SER A 115 2.57 23.06 -3.41
C SER A 115 2.59 21.55 -3.57
N GLY A 116 3.50 21.04 -4.40
CA GLY A 116 3.63 19.63 -4.70
C GLY A 116 3.24 19.31 -6.13
N LEU A 117 3.56 18.08 -6.56
CA LEU A 117 3.28 17.62 -7.94
C LEU A 117 1.78 17.45 -8.19
N GLY A 118 1.02 16.96 -7.21
CA GLY A 118 -0.42 16.85 -7.30
C GLY A 118 -1.10 18.22 -7.39
N TYR A 119 -0.66 19.17 -6.60
CA TYR A 119 -1.12 20.57 -6.72
C TYR A 119 -0.78 21.15 -8.10
N LEU A 120 0.44 20.94 -8.60
CA LEU A 120 0.86 21.45 -9.91
C LEU A 120 0.04 20.83 -11.05
N ILE A 121 -0.33 19.57 -10.97
CA ILE A 121 -1.19 18.88 -11.94
C ILE A 121 -2.56 19.57 -12.01
N ILE A 122 -3.21 19.78 -10.86
CA ILE A 122 -4.54 20.39 -10.86
C ILE A 122 -4.49 21.88 -11.30
N TYR A 123 -3.51 22.61 -10.83
CA TYR A 123 -3.31 24.00 -11.23
C TYR A 123 -3.08 24.13 -12.74
N SER A 124 -2.18 23.31 -13.31
CA SER A 124 -1.88 23.31 -14.74
C SER A 124 -3.10 22.96 -15.60
N SER A 125 -3.93 22.01 -15.12
CA SER A 125 -5.16 21.63 -15.80
C SER A 125 -6.19 22.78 -15.81
N GLN A 126 -6.29 23.52 -14.70
CA GLN A 126 -7.23 24.65 -14.59
C GLN A 126 -6.83 25.87 -15.43
N VAL A 127 -5.52 26.12 -15.60
CA VAL A 127 -5.00 27.22 -16.41
C VAL A 127 -4.64 26.80 -17.84
N PHE A 128 -5.00 25.59 -18.25
CA PHE A 128 -4.75 25.01 -19.57
C PHE A 128 -3.27 25.02 -20.00
N LYS A 129 -2.34 24.90 -19.04
CA LYS A 129 -0.89 24.74 -19.31
C LYS A 129 -0.52 23.27 -19.46
N LEU A 130 -0.74 22.72 -20.65
CA LEU A 130 -0.52 21.31 -20.94
C LEU A 130 0.93 20.87 -20.81
N ASP A 131 1.89 21.75 -21.09
CA ASP A 131 3.32 21.51 -20.91
C ASP A 131 3.69 21.24 -19.46
N TRP A 132 3.17 22.03 -18.52
CA TRP A 132 3.38 21.84 -17.09
C TRP A 132 2.66 20.61 -16.56
N LEU A 133 1.47 20.33 -17.09
CA LEU A 133 0.70 19.13 -16.74
C LEU A 133 1.47 17.86 -17.13
N LEU A 134 1.92 17.79 -18.39
CA LEU A 134 2.68 16.64 -18.90
C LEU A 134 4.00 16.48 -18.17
N MET A 135 4.73 17.57 -17.91
CA MET A 135 5.96 17.54 -17.15
C MET A 135 5.75 16.95 -15.73
N SER A 136 4.71 17.39 -15.05
CA SER A 136 4.39 16.90 -13.69
C SER A 136 4.05 15.42 -13.67
N ILE A 137 3.28 14.94 -14.67
CA ILE A 137 2.96 13.52 -14.82
C ILE A 137 4.23 12.72 -15.12
N CYS A 138 5.11 13.18 -16.01
CA CYS A 138 6.38 12.51 -16.30
C CYS A 138 7.26 12.39 -15.05
N ILE A 139 7.36 13.44 -14.24
CA ILE A 139 8.13 13.42 -12.98
C ILE A 139 7.54 12.39 -12.02
N LEU A 140 6.19 12.34 -11.87
CA LEU A 140 5.53 11.33 -11.04
C LEU A 140 5.82 9.90 -11.52
N CYS A 141 5.80 9.67 -12.83
CA CYS A 141 6.14 8.37 -13.40
C CYS A 141 7.59 7.98 -13.07
N ILE A 142 8.53 8.91 -13.17
CA ILE A 142 9.94 8.66 -12.81
C ILE A 142 10.07 8.32 -11.34
N ILE A 143 9.42 9.07 -10.46
CA ILE A 143 9.41 8.80 -9.01
C ILE A 143 8.84 7.40 -8.73
N ALA A 144 7.71 7.04 -9.34
CA ALA A 144 7.09 5.73 -9.18
C ALA A 144 8.02 4.59 -9.61
N VAL A 145 8.68 4.73 -10.77
CA VAL A 145 9.66 3.76 -11.28
C VAL A 145 10.85 3.62 -10.36
N LEU A 146 11.39 4.73 -9.84
CA LEU A 146 12.51 4.71 -8.89
C LEU A 146 12.14 4.00 -7.59
N LEU A 147 10.98 4.30 -7.01
CA LEU A 147 10.50 3.64 -5.80
C LEU A 147 10.29 2.14 -6.02
N TYR A 148 9.68 1.78 -7.15
CA TYR A 148 9.49 0.38 -7.54
C TYR A 148 10.83 -0.36 -7.70
N ALA A 149 11.80 0.28 -8.35
CA ALA A 149 13.15 -0.27 -8.53
C ALA A 149 13.87 -0.49 -7.19
N ILE A 150 13.75 0.44 -6.24
CA ILE A 150 14.33 0.30 -4.90
C ILE A 150 13.79 -0.94 -4.21
N ILE A 151 12.46 -1.15 -4.20
CA ILE A 151 11.87 -2.35 -3.62
C ILE A 151 12.31 -3.62 -4.36
N GLY A 152 12.41 -3.57 -5.68
CA GLY A 152 12.92 -4.68 -6.49
C GLY A 152 14.39 -5.04 -6.17
N LEU A 153 15.22 -4.07 -5.84
CA LEU A 153 16.60 -4.31 -5.38
C LEU A 153 16.63 -4.97 -4.00
N ILE A 154 15.77 -4.51 -3.08
CA ILE A 154 15.62 -5.12 -1.74
C ILE A 154 15.18 -6.58 -1.88
N GLU A 155 14.22 -6.87 -2.77
CA GLU A 155 13.75 -8.22 -3.06
C GLU A 155 14.90 -9.13 -3.56
N LYS A 156 15.64 -8.66 -4.56
CA LYS A 156 16.78 -9.43 -5.11
C LYS A 156 17.86 -9.68 -4.07
N TRP A 157 18.15 -8.69 -3.24
CA TRP A 157 19.13 -8.83 -2.17
C TRP A 157 18.67 -9.86 -1.12
N TYR A 158 17.37 -9.82 -0.76
CA TYR A 158 16.79 -10.77 0.19
C TYR A 158 16.82 -12.19 -0.36
N LEU A 159 16.36 -12.41 -1.60
CA LEU A 159 16.35 -13.73 -2.24
C LEU A 159 17.76 -14.32 -2.38
N LYS A 160 18.75 -13.51 -2.72
CA LYS A 160 20.15 -13.94 -2.80
C LYS A 160 20.74 -14.37 -1.46
N LYS A 161 20.23 -13.83 -0.36
CA LYS A 161 20.70 -14.17 1.00
C LYS A 161 20.02 -15.42 1.56
N THR A 162 18.84 -15.78 1.06
CA THR A 162 18.00 -16.85 1.61
C THR A 162 18.02 -18.13 0.75
N GLY A 163 18.48 -18.07 -0.49
CA GLY A 163 18.75 -19.22 -1.38
C GLY A 163 20.19 -19.63 -1.33
#